data_7b606f7748834444df5f50c35b72b31d
#
_entry.id   7b606f7748834444df5f50c35b72b31d
#
_cell.length_a   1.000
_cell.length_b   1.000
_cell.length_c   1.000
_cell.angle_alpha   90.00
_cell.angle_beta   90.00
_cell.angle_gamma   90.00
#
_symmetry.space_group_name_H-M   'P 1'
#
loop_
_entity.id
_entity.type
_entity.pdbx_description
1 polymer ?
#
loop_
_entity_poly.entity_id
_entity_poly.type
_entity_poly.pdbx_seq_one_letter_code
_entity_poly.pdbx_strand_id
1 'polypeptide(L)'
;VDWIGEIPEHWDCVKLKYLGNAIIGLTYSPNDLCDPTEGKLVLRSSNLRDGKFVYGEKENVYVKSKISDKLLLRKDDILICSRNGSRDLIGKCAIAGIDDIGYSFGAFNTVFRSKHNQYLFCILNSNIFKSLSGSFLTSTINQLTIGNLNSIQVPLPPENEREQIKLYINATEEKIAKAILLKQQEIEKLKEYKTVLIDQVVTGKVRVS
;
A
#
# COMPACT_ATOMS: atom_id res chain seq x y z
N VAL A 1 13.00 -16.90 -12.27
CA VAL A 1 13.06 -16.53 -10.85
C VAL A 1 12.06 -17.39 -10.10
N ASP A 2 12.46 -18.12 -9.09
CA ASP A 2 11.67 -19.19 -8.46
C ASP A 2 10.25 -18.78 -8.03
N TRP A 3 10.03 -17.53 -7.65
CA TRP A 3 8.74 -17.04 -7.18
C TRP A 3 7.90 -16.32 -8.25
N ILE A 4 8.49 -16.02 -9.43
CA ILE A 4 7.79 -15.36 -10.56
C ILE A 4 7.59 -16.32 -11.72
N GLY A 5 8.45 -17.35 -11.86
CA GLY A 5 8.54 -18.22 -13.00
C GLY A 5 9.42 -17.64 -14.12
N GLU A 6 9.07 -17.95 -15.37
CA GLU A 6 9.82 -17.47 -16.55
C GLU A 6 9.56 -15.99 -16.79
N ILE A 7 10.61 -15.27 -17.16
CA ILE A 7 10.59 -13.86 -17.58
C ILE A 7 11.22 -13.74 -18.97
N PRO A 8 10.95 -12.68 -19.74
CA PRO A 8 11.61 -12.45 -21.02
C PRO A 8 13.13 -12.49 -20.89
N GLU A 9 13.82 -13.13 -21.85
CA GLU A 9 15.28 -13.33 -21.80
C GLU A 9 16.08 -12.03 -21.70
N HIS A 10 15.54 -10.95 -22.26
CA HIS A 10 16.20 -9.63 -22.26
C HIS A 10 15.95 -8.82 -20.97
N TRP A 11 15.20 -9.38 -20.00
CA TRP A 11 15.00 -8.72 -18.71
C TRP A 11 16.08 -9.15 -17.71
N ASP A 12 16.64 -8.20 -17.01
CA ASP A 12 17.52 -8.48 -15.88
C ASP A 12 16.72 -9.00 -14.67
N CYS A 13 17.41 -9.78 -13.83
CA CYS A 13 16.91 -10.20 -12.53
C CYS A 13 17.84 -9.66 -11.43
N VAL A 14 17.39 -8.66 -10.67
CA VAL A 14 18.23 -7.87 -9.79
C VAL A 14 17.71 -7.90 -8.35
N LYS A 15 18.62 -8.05 -7.37
CA LYS A 15 18.24 -7.94 -5.94
C LYS A 15 17.90 -6.49 -5.58
N LEU A 16 16.87 -6.30 -4.74
CA LEU A 16 16.42 -4.98 -4.31
C LEU A 16 17.55 -4.13 -3.71
N LYS A 17 18.50 -4.73 -2.99
CA LYS A 17 19.65 -4.01 -2.44
C LYS A 17 20.51 -3.25 -3.46
N TYR A 18 20.46 -3.64 -4.73
CA TYR A 18 21.18 -2.95 -5.81
C TYR A 18 20.34 -1.88 -6.49
N LEU A 19 19.04 -1.84 -6.23
CA LEU A 19 18.10 -0.90 -6.82
C LEU A 19 17.76 0.27 -5.90
N GLY A 20 17.94 0.12 -4.59
CA GLY A 20 17.58 1.15 -3.63
C GLY A 20 18.01 0.86 -2.20
N ASN A 21 17.52 1.69 -1.29
CA ASN A 21 17.83 1.61 0.13
C ASN A 21 16.59 1.35 0.96
N ALA A 22 16.65 0.37 1.86
CA ALA A 22 15.64 0.10 2.86
C ALA A 22 15.96 0.87 4.16
N ILE A 23 15.01 1.66 4.67
CA ILE A 23 15.17 2.56 5.80
C ILE A 23 14.12 2.20 6.85
N ILE A 24 14.56 1.77 8.05
CA ILE A 24 13.65 1.53 9.19
C ILE A 24 13.15 2.88 9.71
N GLY A 25 11.87 2.93 10.09
CA GLY A 25 11.25 4.12 10.60
C GLY A 25 11.63 4.52 12.02
N LEU A 26 11.02 5.59 12.49
CA LEU A 26 11.24 6.22 13.79
C LEU A 26 10.80 5.31 14.93
N THR A 27 11.68 5.12 15.91
CA THR A 27 11.29 4.59 17.22
C THR A 27 10.90 5.77 18.10
N TYR A 28 9.73 5.72 18.70
CA TYR A 28 9.20 6.72 19.63
C TYR A 28 8.51 6.04 20.80
N SER A 29 8.40 6.75 21.90
CA SER A 29 7.69 6.28 23.12
C SER A 29 6.29 6.84 23.19
N PRO A 30 5.39 6.28 24.02
CA PRO A 30 4.08 6.86 24.28
C PRO A 30 4.15 8.31 24.80
N ASN A 31 5.23 8.69 25.49
CA ASN A 31 5.43 10.06 25.99
C ASN A 31 5.79 11.08 24.91
N ASP A 32 6.16 10.61 23.72
CA ASP A 32 6.45 11.47 22.57
C ASP A 32 5.17 11.82 21.77
N LEU A 33 4.04 11.19 22.11
CA LEU A 33 2.76 11.46 21.45
C LEU A 33 2.27 12.86 21.81
N CYS A 34 1.68 13.54 20.84
CA CYS A 34 1.21 14.91 20.97
C CYS A 34 0.03 15.20 20.03
N ASP A 35 -0.53 16.39 20.16
CA ASP A 35 -1.57 16.86 19.25
C ASP A 35 -1.04 17.19 17.84
N PRO A 36 -1.92 17.23 16.84
CA PRO A 36 -1.53 17.50 15.44
C PRO A 36 -0.75 18.80 15.25
N THR A 37 -1.01 19.80 16.09
CA THR A 37 -0.39 21.13 16.05
C THR A 37 1.01 21.19 16.66
N GLU A 38 1.37 20.18 17.46
CA GLU A 38 2.62 20.16 18.25
C GLU A 38 3.68 19.22 17.68
N GLY A 39 3.31 18.35 16.75
CA GLY A 39 4.19 17.31 16.26
C GLY A 39 4.05 17.02 14.79
N LYS A 40 4.81 16.04 14.34
CA LYS A 40 4.80 15.55 12.97
C LYS A 40 4.03 14.24 12.87
N LEU A 41 3.23 14.10 11.81
CA LEU A 41 2.53 12.84 11.50
C LEU A 41 3.54 11.72 11.26
N VAL A 42 3.35 10.59 11.96
CA VAL A 42 4.14 9.37 11.84
C VAL A 42 3.23 8.26 11.32
N LEU A 43 3.45 7.86 10.08
CA LEU A 43 2.65 6.83 9.41
C LEU A 43 2.95 5.44 9.99
N ARG A 44 1.89 4.65 10.11
CA ARG A 44 1.92 3.27 10.61
C ARG A 44 1.23 2.34 9.63
N SER A 45 1.20 1.05 9.92
CA SER A 45 0.48 0.06 9.10
C SER A 45 -1.03 0.35 8.99
N SER A 46 -1.63 1.05 9.98
CA SER A 46 -3.02 1.52 9.92
C SER A 46 -3.28 2.56 8.82
N ASN A 47 -2.24 3.31 8.43
CA ASN A 47 -2.32 4.28 7.34
C ASN A 47 -2.18 3.66 5.94
N LEU A 48 -1.97 2.35 5.83
CA LEU A 48 -1.80 1.68 4.54
C LEU A 48 -3.09 0.97 4.13
N ARG A 49 -3.67 1.30 2.99
CA ARG A 49 -4.87 0.64 2.45
C ARG A 49 -4.83 0.64 0.91
N ASP A 50 -4.90 -0.56 0.33
CA ASP A 50 -5.01 -0.76 -1.13
C ASP A 50 -3.98 0.02 -1.95
N GLY A 51 -2.72 -0.02 -1.50
CA GLY A 51 -1.60 0.66 -2.17
C GLY A 51 -1.53 2.17 -1.94
N LYS A 52 -2.41 2.74 -1.12
CA LYS A 52 -2.51 4.18 -0.84
C LYS A 52 -2.37 4.48 0.65
N PHE A 53 -2.03 5.73 0.96
CA PHE A 53 -2.13 6.23 2.32
C PHE A 53 -3.56 6.65 2.63
N VAL A 54 -4.01 6.35 3.85
CA VAL A 54 -5.27 6.80 4.40
C VAL A 54 -5.02 7.59 5.67
N TYR A 55 -5.78 8.65 5.84
CA TYR A 55 -5.65 9.60 6.92
C TYR A 55 -6.98 9.71 7.67
N GLY A 56 -6.92 9.71 8.99
CA GLY A 56 -8.09 9.84 9.85
C GLY A 56 -7.69 9.87 11.32
N GLU A 57 -8.59 10.24 12.20
CA GLU A 57 -8.33 10.34 13.65
C GLU A 57 -7.83 9.01 14.24
N LYS A 58 -8.32 7.89 13.73
CA LYS A 58 -7.94 6.55 14.21
C LYS A 58 -6.59 6.08 13.69
N GLU A 59 -6.22 6.49 12.49
CA GLU A 59 -5.00 6.10 11.80
C GLU A 59 -3.82 6.99 12.18
N ASN A 60 -4.06 8.29 12.33
CA ASN A 60 -3.01 9.29 12.51
C ASN A 60 -2.41 9.27 13.92
N VAL A 61 -1.10 9.38 13.97
CA VAL A 61 -0.33 9.56 15.20
C VAL A 61 0.69 10.66 14.98
N TYR A 62 0.74 11.59 15.92
CA TYR A 62 1.66 12.72 15.89
C TYR A 62 2.70 12.60 16.98
N VAL A 63 3.95 12.92 16.64
CA VAL A 63 5.11 12.76 17.53
C VAL A 63 5.91 14.05 17.57
N LYS A 64 6.23 14.53 18.76
CA LYS A 64 6.99 15.76 18.99
C LYS A 64 8.51 15.60 18.95
N SER A 65 9.02 14.37 18.85
CA SER A 65 10.44 14.10 18.80
C SER A 65 11.12 14.73 17.58
N LYS A 66 12.39 15.12 17.71
CA LYS A 66 13.21 15.58 16.59
C LYS A 66 13.41 14.44 15.59
N ILE A 67 12.91 14.62 14.37
CA ILE A 67 12.97 13.61 13.30
C ILE A 67 14.08 13.98 12.32
N SER A 68 14.97 13.03 12.03
CA SER A 68 16.02 13.19 11.03
C SER A 68 15.41 13.22 9.62
N ASP A 69 15.95 14.05 8.72
CA ASP A 69 15.50 14.20 7.33
C ASP A 69 15.47 12.89 6.53
N LYS A 70 16.35 11.94 6.87
CA LYS A 70 16.33 10.61 6.26
C LYS A 70 15.04 9.81 6.54
N LEU A 71 14.37 10.11 7.66
CA LEU A 71 13.13 9.50 8.11
C LEU A 71 11.89 10.30 7.67
N LEU A 72 12.07 11.28 6.81
CA LEU A 72 10.96 11.96 6.16
C LEU A 72 10.69 11.32 4.81
N LEU A 73 9.40 11.13 4.49
CA LEU A 73 8.97 10.63 3.19
C LEU A 73 9.32 11.62 2.10
N ARG A 74 9.75 11.07 0.98
CA ARG A 74 9.98 11.77 -0.28
C ARG A 74 8.98 11.24 -1.31
N LYS A 75 8.75 12.02 -2.35
CA LYS A 75 7.96 11.55 -3.48
C LYS A 75 8.50 10.20 -3.99
N ASP A 76 7.58 9.32 -4.30
CA ASP A 76 7.82 7.96 -4.79
C ASP A 76 8.48 6.99 -3.77
N ASP A 77 8.66 7.37 -2.51
CA ASP A 77 9.03 6.41 -1.48
C ASP A 77 7.94 5.34 -1.30
N ILE A 78 8.34 4.07 -1.18
CA ILE A 78 7.40 2.99 -0.87
C ILE A 78 7.50 2.67 0.62
N LEU A 79 6.41 2.92 1.35
CA LEU A 79 6.28 2.51 2.75
C LEU A 79 5.74 1.09 2.80
N ILE A 80 6.46 0.20 3.50
CA ILE A 80 6.16 -1.24 3.62
C ILE A 80 5.93 -1.56 5.09
N CYS A 81 4.83 -2.20 5.43
CA CYS A 81 4.61 -2.80 6.74
C CYS A 81 5.58 -3.96 6.93
N SER A 82 6.65 -3.75 7.68
CA SER A 82 7.71 -4.74 7.88
C SER A 82 7.56 -5.52 9.19
N ARG A 83 6.76 -5.03 10.15
CA ARG A 83 6.46 -5.73 11.42
C ARG A 83 5.03 -5.45 11.87
N ASN A 84 4.28 -6.50 12.21
CA ASN A 84 2.92 -6.37 12.73
C ASN A 84 2.54 -7.62 13.52
N GLY A 85 1.61 -7.48 14.47
CA GLY A 85 1.00 -8.63 15.16
C GLY A 85 0.21 -9.54 14.22
N SER A 86 -0.42 -8.98 13.18
CA SER A 86 -1.10 -9.76 12.13
C SER A 86 -0.14 -10.06 10.99
N ARG A 87 0.00 -11.34 10.68
CA ARG A 87 0.83 -11.84 9.56
C ARG A 87 0.37 -11.30 8.20
N ASP A 88 -0.93 -11.16 8.00
CA ASP A 88 -1.54 -10.73 6.74
C ASP A 88 -1.23 -9.25 6.38
N LEU A 89 -0.75 -8.47 7.35
CA LEU A 89 -0.38 -7.09 7.14
C LEU A 89 1.09 -6.92 6.71
N ILE A 90 1.91 -7.95 6.89
CA ILE A 90 3.32 -7.89 6.49
C ILE A 90 3.43 -7.85 4.97
N GLY A 91 4.28 -6.96 4.47
CA GLY A 91 4.45 -6.72 3.04
C GLY A 91 3.43 -5.76 2.43
N LYS A 92 2.36 -5.39 3.17
CA LYS A 92 1.43 -4.35 2.73
C LYS A 92 2.17 -3.04 2.53
N CYS A 93 1.95 -2.37 1.41
CA CYS A 93 2.69 -1.16 1.07
C CYS A 93 1.81 -0.06 0.46
N ALA A 94 2.36 1.15 0.44
CA ALA A 94 1.83 2.29 -0.30
C ALA A 94 2.98 3.13 -0.86
N ILE A 95 2.74 3.81 -1.98
CA ILE A 95 3.71 4.73 -2.58
C ILE A 95 3.36 6.18 -2.24
N ALA A 96 4.36 6.97 -1.87
CA ALA A 96 4.20 8.36 -1.46
C ALA A 96 3.97 9.28 -2.66
N GLY A 97 2.87 10.02 -2.63
CA GLY A 97 2.57 11.11 -3.53
C GLY A 97 3.22 12.43 -3.09
N ILE A 98 2.80 13.53 -3.72
CA ILE A 98 3.28 14.88 -3.39
C ILE A 98 2.77 15.31 -2.00
N ASP A 99 1.53 14.98 -1.68
CA ASP A 99 0.88 15.38 -0.42
C ASP A 99 1.42 14.63 0.81
N ASP A 100 2.17 13.55 0.60
CA ASP A 100 2.75 12.73 1.67
C ASP A 100 4.17 13.16 2.05
N ILE A 101 4.76 14.08 1.28
CA ILE A 101 6.14 14.54 1.48
C ILE A 101 6.29 15.18 2.86
N GLY A 102 7.33 14.76 3.58
CA GLY A 102 7.69 15.32 4.87
C GLY A 102 6.98 14.67 6.07
N TYR A 103 6.03 13.77 5.89
CA TYR A 103 5.58 12.90 6.97
C TYR A 103 6.67 11.91 7.35
N SER A 104 6.63 11.41 8.57
CA SER A 104 7.54 10.36 9.04
C SER A 104 6.82 9.01 9.06
N PHE A 105 7.52 7.96 9.46
CA PHE A 105 7.00 6.61 9.55
C PHE A 105 7.61 5.87 10.75
N GLY A 106 6.81 5.04 11.38
CA GLY A 106 7.19 4.32 12.62
C GLY A 106 8.08 3.10 12.33
N ALA A 107 8.85 2.66 13.33
CA ALA A 107 9.84 1.59 13.25
C ALA A 107 9.30 0.20 12.86
N PHE A 108 7.98 0.01 12.88
CA PHE A 108 7.34 -1.21 12.39
C PHE A 108 7.12 -1.21 10.87
N ASN A 109 7.51 -0.11 10.22
CA ASN A 109 7.49 0.05 8.79
C ASN A 109 8.91 0.32 8.27
N THR A 110 9.12 0.00 7.01
CA THR A 110 10.35 0.25 6.28
C THR A 110 10.01 1.05 5.04
N VAL A 111 10.71 2.13 4.79
CA VAL A 111 10.67 2.82 3.50
C VAL A 111 11.70 2.20 2.58
N PHE A 112 11.29 1.81 1.40
CA PHE A 112 12.19 1.50 0.30
C PHE A 112 12.30 2.71 -0.62
N ARG A 113 13.53 3.22 -0.79
CA ARG A 113 13.82 4.43 -1.57
C ARG A 113 14.67 4.10 -2.78
N SER A 114 14.13 4.31 -3.97
CA SER A 114 14.77 3.99 -5.25
C SER A 114 14.26 4.91 -6.37
N LYS A 115 15.10 5.17 -7.36
CA LYS A 115 14.68 5.82 -8.61
C LYS A 115 13.73 4.96 -9.46
N HIS A 116 13.61 3.68 -9.15
CA HIS A 116 12.75 2.72 -9.86
C HIS A 116 11.41 2.47 -9.17
N ASN A 117 11.10 3.20 -8.09
CA ASN A 117 9.96 2.90 -7.23
C ASN A 117 8.61 2.93 -7.93
N GLN A 118 8.43 3.73 -8.95
CA GLN A 118 7.20 3.73 -9.75
C GLN A 118 6.91 2.34 -10.39
N TYR A 119 7.94 1.65 -10.86
CA TYR A 119 7.83 0.29 -11.37
C TYR A 119 7.85 -0.75 -10.22
N LEU A 120 8.77 -0.60 -9.27
CA LEU A 120 8.90 -1.54 -8.15
C LEU A 120 7.62 -1.61 -7.31
N PHE A 121 6.87 -0.52 -7.22
CA PHE A 121 5.59 -0.52 -6.54
C PHE A 121 4.59 -1.50 -7.16
N CYS A 122 4.56 -1.63 -8.49
CA CYS A 122 3.70 -2.61 -9.15
C CYS A 122 4.00 -4.04 -8.69
N ILE A 123 5.29 -4.36 -8.47
CA ILE A 123 5.72 -5.67 -7.96
C ILE A 123 5.39 -5.79 -6.46
N LEU A 124 5.81 -4.82 -5.65
CA LEU A 124 5.68 -4.85 -4.19
C LEU A 124 4.21 -4.78 -3.73
N ASN A 125 3.32 -4.23 -4.54
CA ASN A 125 1.87 -4.19 -4.27
C ASN A 125 1.12 -5.41 -4.83
N SER A 126 1.82 -6.36 -5.45
CA SER A 126 1.20 -7.56 -6.03
C SER A 126 0.93 -8.65 -4.98
N ASN A 127 -0.05 -9.51 -5.28
CA ASN A 127 -0.30 -10.71 -4.47
C ASN A 127 0.89 -11.69 -4.49
N ILE A 128 1.69 -11.69 -5.55
CA ILE A 128 2.90 -12.51 -5.65
C ILE A 128 3.90 -12.07 -4.59
N PHE A 129 4.17 -10.77 -4.50
CA PHE A 129 5.05 -10.23 -3.45
C PHE A 129 4.50 -10.48 -2.04
N LYS A 130 3.19 -10.34 -1.84
CA LYS A 130 2.54 -10.64 -0.57
C LYS A 130 2.77 -12.09 -0.15
N SER A 131 2.62 -13.03 -1.07
CA SER A 131 2.92 -14.45 -0.82
C SER A 131 4.39 -14.67 -0.47
N LEU A 132 5.31 -14.06 -1.24
CA LEU A 132 6.74 -14.14 -1.00
C LEU A 132 7.13 -13.53 0.35
N SER A 133 6.62 -12.36 0.69
CA SER A 133 6.91 -11.73 1.98
C SER A 133 6.44 -12.60 3.14
N GLY A 134 5.32 -13.31 2.97
CA GLY A 134 4.81 -14.29 3.92
C GLY A 134 5.73 -15.50 4.14
N SER A 135 6.50 -15.91 3.12
CA SER A 135 7.43 -17.04 3.22
C SER A 135 8.65 -16.75 4.12
N PHE A 136 9.00 -15.48 4.31
CA PHE A 136 10.08 -15.08 5.23
C PHE A 136 9.65 -15.02 6.71
N LEU A 137 8.35 -15.17 6.99
CA LEU A 137 7.83 -15.10 8.35
C LEU A 137 8.02 -16.44 9.05
N THR A 138 8.53 -16.40 10.27
CA THR A 138 8.62 -17.58 11.14
C THR A 138 7.37 -17.74 12.01
N SER A 139 7.23 -18.87 12.68
CA SER A 139 6.12 -19.12 13.61
C SER A 139 6.09 -18.15 14.81
N THR A 140 7.23 -17.56 15.16
CA THR A 140 7.41 -16.73 16.36
C THR A 140 7.52 -15.24 16.05
N ILE A 141 7.93 -14.83 14.84
CA ILE A 141 8.20 -13.43 14.51
C ILE A 141 7.56 -13.07 13.17
N ASN A 142 6.57 -12.19 13.23
CA ASN A 142 5.95 -11.60 12.05
C ASN A 142 6.75 -10.35 11.63
N GLN A 143 7.89 -10.56 10.97
CA GLN A 143 8.77 -9.49 10.53
C GLN A 143 9.44 -9.78 9.19
N LEU A 144 9.27 -8.88 8.23
CA LEU A 144 10.06 -8.79 7.02
C LEU A 144 11.30 -7.93 7.34
N THR A 145 12.45 -8.57 7.55
CA THR A 145 13.68 -7.85 7.88
C THR A 145 14.25 -7.10 6.67
N ILE A 146 15.10 -6.10 6.91
CA ILE A 146 15.85 -5.45 5.81
C ILE A 146 16.69 -6.47 5.02
N GLY A 147 17.27 -7.46 5.70
CA GLY A 147 18.03 -8.52 5.03
C GLY A 147 17.17 -9.31 4.06
N ASN A 148 15.98 -9.73 4.48
CA ASN A 148 15.02 -10.44 3.63
C ASN A 148 14.57 -9.56 2.46
N LEU A 149 14.14 -8.31 2.73
CA LEU A 149 13.73 -7.38 1.69
C LEU A 149 14.84 -7.15 0.66
N ASN A 150 16.05 -6.90 1.11
CA ASN A 150 17.21 -6.67 0.27
C ASN A 150 17.62 -7.89 -0.58
N SER A 151 17.33 -9.11 -0.11
CA SER A 151 17.66 -10.36 -0.83
C SER A 151 16.68 -10.68 -1.95
N ILE A 152 15.51 -10.06 -1.97
CA ILE A 152 14.47 -10.33 -2.97
C ILE A 152 14.98 -9.93 -4.36
N GLN A 153 14.92 -10.89 -5.27
CA GLN A 153 15.20 -10.68 -6.69
C GLN A 153 13.92 -10.28 -7.40
N VAL A 154 13.99 -9.22 -8.19
CA VAL A 154 12.87 -8.71 -8.98
C VAL A 154 13.26 -8.63 -10.45
N PRO A 155 12.33 -8.87 -11.38
CA PRO A 155 12.57 -8.61 -12.80
C PRO A 155 12.74 -7.11 -13.01
N LEU A 156 13.69 -6.75 -13.84
CA LEU A 156 13.98 -5.35 -14.19
C LEU A 156 14.00 -5.21 -15.72
N PRO A 157 12.84 -4.91 -16.33
CA PRO A 157 12.76 -4.61 -17.76
C PRO A 157 13.61 -3.38 -18.14
N PRO A 158 13.95 -3.20 -19.43
CA PRO A 158 14.42 -1.93 -19.95
C PRO A 158 13.50 -0.76 -19.60
N GLU A 159 14.04 0.44 -19.53
CA GLU A 159 13.31 1.62 -19.00
C GLU A 159 12.02 1.92 -19.78
N ASN A 160 12.06 1.82 -21.11
CA ASN A 160 10.91 2.00 -21.98
C ASN A 160 9.78 0.99 -21.66
N GLU A 161 10.12 -0.27 -21.39
CA GLU A 161 9.13 -1.30 -21.05
C GLU A 161 8.56 -1.08 -19.65
N ARG A 162 9.37 -0.67 -18.68
CA ARG A 162 8.87 -0.31 -17.33
C ARG A 162 7.82 0.80 -17.38
N GLU A 163 8.06 1.83 -18.20
CA GLU A 163 7.09 2.91 -18.40
C GLU A 163 5.81 2.40 -19.07
N GLN A 164 5.91 1.55 -20.09
CA GLN A 164 4.75 0.95 -20.74
C GLN A 164 3.95 0.06 -19.79
N ILE A 165 4.62 -0.76 -18.98
CA ILE A 165 3.97 -1.60 -17.96
C ILE A 165 3.20 -0.72 -16.96
N LYS A 166 3.82 0.34 -16.46
CA LYS A 166 3.19 1.27 -15.53
C LYS A 166 1.96 1.94 -16.16
N LEU A 167 2.09 2.46 -17.37
CA LEU A 167 0.97 3.09 -18.08
C LEU A 167 -0.18 2.11 -18.31
N TYR A 168 0.11 0.88 -18.68
CA TYR A 168 -0.91 -0.16 -18.87
C TYR A 168 -1.64 -0.49 -17.57
N ILE A 169 -0.89 -0.66 -16.46
CA ILE A 169 -1.48 -0.95 -15.14
C ILE A 169 -2.38 0.21 -14.71
N ASN A 170 -1.89 1.45 -14.75
CA ASN A 170 -2.65 2.63 -14.34
C ASN A 170 -3.95 2.78 -15.16
N ALA A 171 -3.86 2.68 -16.49
CA ALA A 171 -5.02 2.77 -17.36
C ALA A 171 -6.05 1.66 -17.11
N THR A 172 -5.57 0.47 -16.74
CA THR A 172 -6.43 -0.67 -16.42
C THR A 172 -7.10 -0.49 -15.06
N GLU A 173 -6.34 -0.03 -14.04
CA GLU A 173 -6.89 0.29 -12.72
C GLU A 173 -7.96 1.37 -12.78
N GLU A 174 -7.77 2.43 -13.58
CA GLU A 174 -8.78 3.47 -13.79
C GLU A 174 -10.07 2.92 -14.40
N LYS A 175 -9.95 2.04 -15.40
CA LYS A 175 -11.12 1.38 -16.01
C LYS A 175 -11.87 0.51 -15.00
N ILE A 176 -11.13 -0.28 -14.20
CA ILE A 176 -11.70 -1.14 -13.16
C ILE A 176 -12.37 -0.29 -12.09
N ALA A 177 -11.72 0.77 -11.60
CA ALA A 177 -12.29 1.66 -10.59
C ALA A 177 -13.59 2.32 -11.07
N LYS A 178 -13.63 2.77 -12.33
CA LYS A 178 -14.85 3.31 -12.95
C LYS A 178 -15.97 2.27 -13.04
N ALA A 179 -15.64 1.04 -13.41
CA ALA A 179 -16.61 -0.05 -13.48
C ALA A 179 -17.18 -0.40 -12.11
N ILE A 180 -16.33 -0.45 -11.08
CA ILE A 180 -16.75 -0.67 -9.68
C ILE A 180 -17.69 0.43 -9.22
N LEU A 181 -17.35 1.71 -9.48
CA LEU A 181 -18.19 2.84 -9.10
C LEU A 181 -19.58 2.77 -9.75
N LEU A 182 -19.64 2.45 -11.04
CA LEU A 182 -20.92 2.29 -11.76
C LEU A 182 -21.76 1.15 -11.16
N LYS A 183 -21.13 0.03 -10.81
CA LYS A 183 -21.84 -1.09 -10.18
C LYS A 183 -22.33 -0.77 -8.76
N GLN A 184 -21.59 -0.01 -8.00
CA GLN A 184 -22.04 0.47 -6.69
C GLN A 184 -23.25 1.38 -6.80
N GLN A 185 -23.26 2.32 -7.77
CA GLN A 185 -24.40 3.18 -8.04
C GLN A 185 -25.63 2.38 -8.48
N GLU A 186 -25.44 1.33 -9.30
CA GLU A 186 -26.53 0.43 -9.71
C GLU A 186 -27.11 -0.32 -8.49
N ILE A 187 -26.26 -0.83 -7.61
CA ILE A 187 -26.69 -1.50 -6.37
C ILE A 187 -27.50 -0.55 -5.48
N GLU A 188 -27.08 0.69 -5.31
CA GLU A 188 -27.85 1.65 -4.49
C GLU A 188 -29.23 1.96 -5.10
N LYS A 189 -29.31 2.15 -6.41
CA LYS A 189 -30.60 2.32 -7.12
C LYS A 189 -31.53 1.11 -6.96
N LEU A 190 -30.98 -0.11 -7.03
CA LEU A 190 -31.75 -1.33 -6.84
C LEU A 190 -32.26 -1.47 -5.39
N LYS A 191 -31.48 -1.06 -4.39
CA LYS A 191 -31.92 -1.01 -3.00
C LYS A 191 -33.07 -0.02 -2.80
N GLU A 192 -32.94 1.19 -3.38
CA GLU A 192 -33.98 2.21 -3.34
C GLU A 192 -35.26 1.71 -4.01
N TYR A 193 -35.14 1.15 -5.22
CA TYR A 193 -36.28 0.56 -5.95
C TYR A 193 -36.97 -0.53 -5.14
N LYS A 194 -36.20 -1.44 -4.51
CA LYS A 194 -36.75 -2.48 -3.63
C LYS A 194 -37.58 -1.87 -2.49
N THR A 195 -37.06 -0.82 -1.84
CA THR A 195 -37.76 -0.15 -0.74
C THR A 195 -39.08 0.47 -1.23
N VAL A 196 -39.02 1.24 -2.32
CA VAL A 196 -40.20 1.87 -2.91
C VAL A 196 -41.23 0.83 -3.33
N LEU A 197 -40.81 -0.28 -3.93
CA LEU A 197 -41.71 -1.37 -4.34
C LEU A 197 -42.44 -1.99 -3.14
N ILE A 198 -41.72 -2.26 -2.07
CA ILE A 198 -42.31 -2.80 -0.81
C ILE A 198 -43.37 -1.81 -0.29
N ASP A 199 -43.01 -0.55 -0.19
CA ASP A 199 -43.92 0.50 0.29
C ASP A 199 -45.19 0.62 -0.57
N GLN A 200 -45.07 0.52 -1.88
CA GLN A 200 -46.20 0.59 -2.81
C GLN A 200 -47.11 -0.64 -2.68
N VAL A 201 -46.52 -1.83 -2.53
CA VAL A 201 -47.30 -3.08 -2.40
C VAL A 201 -48.04 -3.12 -1.07
N VAL A 202 -47.35 -2.83 0.06
CA VAL A 202 -47.99 -2.92 1.39
C VAL A 202 -49.01 -1.82 1.64
N THR A 203 -48.94 -0.72 0.90
CA THR A 203 -49.88 0.38 0.96
C THR A 203 -51.02 0.24 -0.08
N GLY A 204 -51.06 -0.86 -0.87
CA GLY A 204 -52.06 -1.14 -1.87
C GLY A 204 -51.99 -0.26 -3.14
N LYS A 205 -50.89 0.48 -3.31
CA LYS A 205 -50.66 1.31 -4.52
C LYS A 205 -50.31 0.47 -5.75
N VAL A 206 -49.76 -0.71 -5.53
CA VAL A 206 -49.50 -1.72 -6.56
C VAL A 206 -50.30 -2.98 -6.24
N ARG A 207 -51.10 -3.44 -7.15
CA ARG A 207 -51.91 -4.65 -7.01
C ARG A 207 -51.04 -5.87 -7.27
N VAL A 208 -50.94 -6.78 -6.31
CA VAL A 208 -50.37 -8.12 -6.48
C VAL A 208 -51.53 -9.09 -6.66
N SER A 209 -51.89 -9.35 -7.88
CA SER A 209 -52.96 -10.35 -8.18
C SER A 209 -52.35 -11.65 -8.58
#